data_5fae3ac998ee759e60c2a8142e62fa4d
#
_entry.id   5fae3ac998ee759e60c2a8142e62fa4d
#
_cell.length_a   1.000
_cell.length_b   1.000
_cell.length_c   1.000
_cell.angle_alpha   90.00
_cell.angle_beta   90.00
_cell.angle_gamma   90.00
#
_symmetry.space_group_name_H-M   'P 1'
#
loop_
_entity.id
_entity.type
_entity.pdbx_description
1 polymer ?
#
loop_
_entity_poly.entity_id
_entity_poly.type
_entity_poly.pdbx_seq_one_letter_code
_entity_poly.pdbx_strand_id
1 'polypeptide(L)'
;FVKMNHSIADAAALAIFTPAGIIVHTGDFKIDYTPVFGDAADLQRFAELGKKGVLALMCDSTNAIRPGFTQSEKTVGKTFDAIFAEHKNNRIIVATFASNVDRVQQIINSSNKYGRKVVVEGRSMVMFISPKASK
;
A
#
# COMPACT_ATOMS: atom_id res chain seq x y z
N PHE A 1 10.04 14.86 6.21
CA PHE A 1 9.26 13.68 5.80
C PHE A 1 9.73 12.47 6.61
N VAL A 2 8.80 11.56 6.90
CA VAL A 2 9.09 10.26 7.53
C VAL A 2 8.47 9.18 6.64
N LYS A 3 9.25 8.16 6.31
CA LYS A 3 8.79 7.09 5.43
C LYS A 3 7.65 6.29 6.05
N MET A 4 6.60 6.06 5.26
CA MET A 4 5.44 5.27 5.63
C MET A 4 5.19 4.14 4.64
N ASN A 5 4.43 3.13 5.05
CA ASN A 5 3.82 2.19 4.12
C ASN A 5 2.36 2.55 3.87
N HIS A 6 1.95 2.42 2.65
CA HIS A 6 0.55 2.44 2.23
C HIS A 6 0.41 1.66 0.92
N SER A 7 -0.76 1.69 0.30
CA SER A 7 -1.03 1.03 -0.99
C SER A 7 -0.44 1.76 -2.21
N ILE A 8 0.18 2.91 -2.02
CA ILE A 8 0.83 3.74 -3.03
C ILE A 8 2.33 3.84 -2.74
N ALA A 9 3.14 3.93 -3.79
CA ALA A 9 4.58 4.15 -3.67
C ALA A 9 4.91 5.48 -2.96
N ASP A 10 6.02 5.51 -2.23
CA ASP A 10 6.58 6.68 -1.57
C ASP A 10 5.64 7.40 -0.60
N ALA A 11 4.74 6.65 0.05
CA ALA A 11 3.91 7.20 1.12
C ALA A 11 4.79 7.80 2.23
N ALA A 12 4.43 9.00 2.69
CA ALA A 12 5.22 9.74 3.67
C ALA A 12 4.34 10.45 4.69
N ALA A 13 4.79 10.43 5.93
CA ALA A 13 4.30 11.28 6.99
C ALA A 13 5.10 12.60 7.04
N LEU A 14 4.50 13.61 7.66
CA LEU A 14 5.11 14.92 7.88
C LEU A 14 5.41 15.10 9.37
N ALA A 15 6.63 15.51 9.69
CA ALA A 15 6.98 16.08 10.99
C ALA A 15 7.25 17.56 10.79
N ILE A 16 6.39 18.40 11.33
CA ILE A 16 6.41 19.86 11.19
C ILE A 16 6.93 20.46 12.49
N PHE A 17 8.10 21.08 12.45
CA PHE A 17 8.71 21.73 13.59
C PHE A 17 8.28 23.20 13.63
N THR A 18 7.63 23.59 14.71
CA THR A 18 7.16 24.95 14.93
C THR A 18 7.72 25.51 16.24
N PRO A 19 7.70 26.84 16.43
CA PRO A 19 8.06 27.42 17.74
C PRO A 19 7.20 26.93 18.90
N ALA A 20 5.96 26.50 18.64
CA ALA A 20 5.04 26.00 19.65
C ALA A 20 5.24 24.49 19.97
N GLY A 21 5.93 23.76 19.10
CA GLY A 21 6.17 22.31 19.25
C GLY A 21 6.12 21.55 17.94
N ILE A 22 6.21 20.23 18.02
CA ILE A 22 6.23 19.34 16.85
C ILE A 22 4.81 18.87 16.55
N ILE A 23 4.38 19.03 15.32
CA ILE A 23 3.12 18.46 14.79
C ILE A 23 3.49 17.29 13.88
N VAL A 24 2.86 16.15 14.08
CA VAL A 24 3.05 14.98 13.21
C VAL A 24 1.74 14.69 12.48
N HIS A 25 1.80 14.61 11.15
CA HIS A 25 0.70 14.17 10.29
C HIS A 25 1.12 12.89 9.60
N THR A 26 0.41 11.79 9.88
CA THR A 26 0.82 10.47 9.38
C THR A 26 0.62 10.29 7.88
N GLY A 27 -0.28 11.06 7.26
CA GLY A 27 -0.88 10.68 5.99
C GLY A 27 -1.69 9.39 6.16
N ASP A 28 -2.14 8.81 5.06
CA ASP A 28 -2.70 7.46 5.05
C ASP A 28 -1.57 6.45 5.26
N PHE A 29 -1.77 5.48 6.13
CA PHE A 29 -0.73 4.53 6.43
C PHE A 29 -1.23 3.12 6.76
N LYS A 30 -0.31 2.18 6.63
CA LYS A 30 -0.43 0.80 7.11
C LYS A 30 0.88 0.40 7.76
N ILE A 31 0.83 -0.18 8.95
CA ILE A 31 2.02 -0.79 9.54
C ILE A 31 2.15 -2.20 8.99
N ASP A 32 3.02 -2.37 8.01
CA ASP A 32 3.36 -3.67 7.44
C ASP A 32 4.86 -3.92 7.59
N TYR A 33 5.23 -4.91 8.40
CA TYR A 33 6.64 -5.27 8.64
C TYR A 33 7.23 -6.11 7.51
N THR A 34 6.40 -6.61 6.61
CA THR A 34 6.79 -7.42 5.45
C THR A 34 6.12 -6.91 4.17
N PRO A 35 6.37 -5.64 3.80
CA PRO A 35 5.78 -5.08 2.59
C PRO A 35 6.21 -5.89 1.36
N VAL A 36 5.39 -5.86 0.31
CA VAL A 36 5.70 -6.56 -0.95
C VAL A 36 6.74 -5.80 -1.75
N PHE A 37 6.65 -4.48 -1.72
CA PHE A 37 7.58 -3.56 -2.38
C PHE A 37 8.04 -2.48 -1.40
N GLY A 38 9.27 -2.00 -1.61
CA GLY A 38 9.88 -0.98 -0.76
C GLY A 38 10.24 -1.50 0.64
N ASP A 39 10.51 -0.57 1.54
CA ASP A 39 10.90 -0.86 2.91
C ASP A 39 9.74 -0.65 3.88
N ALA A 40 9.85 -1.20 5.09
CA ALA A 40 8.91 -0.94 6.17
C ALA A 40 8.86 0.55 6.55
N ALA A 41 7.79 0.96 7.24
CA ALA A 41 7.67 2.31 7.78
C ALA A 41 8.82 2.59 8.77
N ASP A 42 9.33 3.82 8.74
CA ASP A 42 10.42 4.27 9.64
C ASP A 42 9.88 4.57 11.05
N LEU A 43 9.55 3.50 11.78
CA LEU A 43 9.05 3.59 13.15
C LEU A 43 10.09 4.13 14.11
N GLN A 44 11.40 3.96 13.81
CA GLN A 44 12.47 4.53 14.61
C GLN A 44 12.37 6.06 14.61
N ARG A 45 12.13 6.66 13.45
CA ARG A 45 11.98 8.11 13.33
C ARG A 45 10.79 8.64 14.12
N PHE A 46 9.69 7.91 14.14
CA PHE A 46 8.54 8.25 15.00
C PHE A 46 8.87 8.19 16.50
N ALA A 47 9.62 7.17 16.92
CA ALA A 47 10.08 7.06 18.31
C ALA A 47 11.01 8.23 18.70
N GLU A 48 11.90 8.66 17.79
CA GLU A 48 12.76 9.84 18.02
C GLU A 48 11.97 11.14 18.14
N LEU A 49 10.92 11.30 17.32
CA LEU A 49 10.01 12.45 17.41
C LEU A 49 9.25 12.44 18.74
N GLY A 50 8.76 11.25 19.14
CA GLY A 50 8.08 11.08 20.43
C GLY A 50 8.97 11.46 21.62
N LYS A 51 10.26 11.11 21.61
CA LYS A 51 11.22 11.51 22.64
C LYS A 51 11.45 13.03 22.71
N LYS A 52 11.33 13.74 21.59
CA LYS A 52 11.44 15.20 21.54
C LYS A 52 10.18 15.91 22.05
N GLY A 53 9.08 15.20 22.17
CA GLY A 53 7.76 15.72 22.50
C GLY A 53 6.97 16.15 21.26
N VAL A 54 5.81 15.54 21.07
CA VAL A 54 4.88 15.86 19.98
C VAL A 54 3.71 16.63 20.55
N LEU A 55 3.49 17.84 20.07
CA LEU A 55 2.40 18.72 20.47
C LEU A 55 1.04 18.19 19.97
N ALA A 56 1.00 17.75 18.70
CA ALA A 56 -0.20 17.24 18.09
C ALA A 56 0.12 16.10 17.11
N LEU A 57 -0.70 15.04 17.16
CA LEU A 57 -0.66 13.93 16.22
C LEU A 57 -1.97 13.94 15.42
N MET A 58 -1.85 14.14 14.10
CA MET A 58 -2.92 14.00 13.13
C MET A 58 -2.79 12.64 12.47
N CYS A 59 -3.58 11.68 12.93
CA CYS A 59 -3.43 10.27 12.57
C CYS A 59 -4.57 9.79 11.68
N ASP A 60 -4.26 9.03 10.62
CA ASP A 60 -5.25 8.27 9.88
C ASP A 60 -6.03 7.35 10.83
N SER A 61 -7.33 7.42 10.77
CA SER A 61 -8.24 6.68 11.64
C SER A 61 -9.32 5.92 10.87
N THR A 62 -9.10 5.67 9.59
CA THR A 62 -10.09 5.07 8.66
C THR A 62 -10.69 3.76 9.20
N ASN A 63 -9.89 2.92 9.83
CA ASN A 63 -10.34 1.65 10.40
C ASN A 63 -10.32 1.62 11.94
N ALA A 64 -10.24 2.77 12.61
CA ALA A 64 -10.06 2.84 14.06
C ALA A 64 -11.17 2.14 14.87
N ILE A 65 -12.39 2.09 14.36
CA ILE A 65 -13.54 1.43 15.01
C ILE A 65 -13.66 -0.05 14.68
N ARG A 66 -12.85 -0.59 13.80
CA ARG A 66 -12.90 -2.01 13.41
C ARG A 66 -11.96 -2.82 14.29
N PRO A 67 -12.46 -3.82 15.04
CA PRO A 67 -11.59 -4.69 15.82
C PRO A 67 -10.70 -5.55 14.92
N GLY A 68 -9.50 -5.87 15.41
CA GLY A 68 -8.53 -6.70 14.70
C GLY A 68 -7.41 -5.89 14.05
N PHE A 69 -6.80 -6.45 13.03
CA PHE A 69 -5.68 -5.86 12.30
C PHE A 69 -5.74 -6.19 10.82
N THR A 70 -5.08 -5.37 10.00
CA THR A 70 -4.94 -5.62 8.56
C THR A 70 -3.70 -6.49 8.33
N GLN A 71 -3.88 -7.61 7.64
CA GLN A 71 -2.77 -8.50 7.30
C GLN A 71 -1.81 -7.87 6.28
N SER A 72 -0.57 -8.39 6.24
CA SER A 72 0.41 -7.96 5.23
C SER A 72 -0.08 -8.20 3.81
N GLU A 73 0.28 -7.31 2.89
CA GLU A 73 0.03 -7.47 1.45
C GLU A 73 0.69 -8.74 0.88
N LYS A 74 1.76 -9.22 1.48
CA LYS A 74 2.40 -10.48 1.11
C LYS A 74 1.45 -11.69 1.25
N THR A 75 0.51 -11.65 2.19
CA THR A 75 -0.52 -12.69 2.35
C THR A 75 -1.49 -12.69 1.18
N VAL A 76 -1.83 -11.50 0.67
CA VAL A 76 -2.72 -11.35 -0.50
C VAL A 76 -2.10 -11.99 -1.74
N GLY A 77 -0.79 -11.80 -1.97
CA GLY A 77 -0.08 -12.43 -3.09
C GLY A 77 -0.12 -13.95 -3.05
N LYS A 78 0.04 -14.55 -1.87
CA LYS A 78 -0.08 -16.01 -1.69
C LYS A 78 -1.51 -16.50 -2.03
N THR A 79 -2.52 -15.72 -1.67
CA THR A 79 -3.92 -16.04 -1.97
C THR A 79 -4.17 -15.96 -3.48
N PHE A 80 -3.62 -14.97 -4.18
CA PHE A 80 -3.69 -14.92 -5.64
C PHE A 80 -3.08 -16.17 -6.27
N ASP A 81 -1.88 -16.54 -5.86
CA ASP A 81 -1.22 -17.74 -6.39
C ASP A 81 -2.06 -19.00 -6.20
N ALA A 82 -2.69 -19.18 -5.03
CA ALA A 82 -3.58 -20.31 -4.77
C ALA A 82 -4.81 -20.30 -5.69
N ILE A 83 -5.50 -19.16 -5.81
CA ILE A 83 -6.68 -19.01 -6.67
C ILE A 83 -6.30 -19.26 -8.14
N PHE A 84 -5.20 -18.73 -8.62
CA PHE A 84 -4.76 -18.90 -10.01
C PHE A 84 -4.35 -20.34 -10.32
N ALA A 85 -3.77 -21.04 -9.34
CA ALA A 85 -3.42 -22.45 -9.46
C ALA A 85 -4.66 -23.37 -9.54
N GLU A 86 -5.67 -23.08 -8.72
CA GLU A 86 -6.90 -23.86 -8.65
C GLU A 86 -7.81 -23.66 -9.88
N HIS A 87 -7.91 -22.41 -10.36
CA HIS A 87 -8.84 -22.04 -11.42
C HIS A 87 -8.19 -21.87 -12.80
N LYS A 88 -7.36 -22.83 -13.21
CA LYS A 88 -6.57 -22.75 -14.46
C LYS A 88 -7.40 -22.50 -15.70
N ASN A 89 -8.59 -23.08 -15.79
CA ASN A 89 -9.46 -23.03 -16.97
C ASN A 89 -10.61 -22.01 -16.84
N ASN A 90 -10.70 -21.30 -15.72
CA ASN A 90 -11.75 -20.33 -15.47
C ASN A 90 -11.29 -18.89 -15.77
N ARG A 91 -12.22 -18.02 -16.15
CA ARG A 91 -11.97 -16.58 -16.16
C ARG A 91 -11.97 -16.11 -14.69
N ILE A 92 -10.94 -15.35 -14.31
CA ILE A 92 -10.83 -14.74 -12.98
C ILE A 92 -11.06 -13.24 -13.14
N ILE A 93 -11.96 -12.70 -12.33
CA ILE A 93 -12.23 -11.26 -12.24
C ILE A 93 -11.76 -10.80 -10.87
N VAL A 94 -10.86 -9.83 -10.86
CA VAL A 94 -10.31 -9.23 -9.62
C VAL A 94 -10.76 -7.78 -9.56
N ALA A 95 -11.47 -7.42 -8.49
CA ALA A 95 -11.83 -6.04 -8.19
C ALA A 95 -10.86 -5.47 -7.14
N THR A 96 -10.23 -4.35 -7.45
CA THR A 96 -9.32 -3.64 -6.54
C THR A 96 -9.30 -2.15 -6.85
N PHE A 97 -8.81 -1.34 -5.90
CA PHE A 97 -8.58 0.07 -6.15
C PHE A 97 -7.39 0.25 -7.11
N ALA A 98 -7.56 1.11 -8.09
CA ALA A 98 -6.50 1.41 -9.06
C ALA A 98 -5.25 2.03 -8.42
N SER A 99 -5.43 2.76 -7.32
CA SER A 99 -4.34 3.36 -6.54
C SER A 99 -3.51 2.34 -5.76
N ASN A 100 -4.01 1.09 -5.58
CA ASN A 100 -3.25 0.04 -4.93
C ASN A 100 -2.30 -0.63 -5.94
N VAL A 101 -1.24 0.08 -6.29
CA VAL A 101 -0.27 -0.32 -7.31
C VAL A 101 0.40 -1.65 -6.96
N ASP A 102 0.73 -1.86 -5.69
CA ASP A 102 1.37 -3.08 -5.20
C ASP A 102 0.47 -4.31 -5.45
N ARG A 103 -0.82 -4.19 -5.19
CA ARG A 103 -1.78 -5.27 -5.43
C ARG A 103 -1.97 -5.55 -6.91
N VAL A 104 -2.05 -4.50 -7.73
CA VAL A 104 -2.12 -4.65 -9.18
C VAL A 104 -0.87 -5.36 -9.70
N GLN A 105 0.32 -5.01 -9.21
CA GLN A 105 1.56 -5.67 -9.61
C GLN A 105 1.58 -7.15 -9.19
N GLN A 106 1.07 -7.48 -7.99
CA GLN A 106 0.94 -8.88 -7.55
C GLN A 106 0.00 -9.69 -8.46
N ILE A 107 -1.14 -9.09 -8.88
CA ILE A 107 -2.06 -9.73 -9.83
C ILE A 107 -1.36 -10.02 -11.16
N ILE A 108 -0.61 -9.05 -11.69
CA ILE A 108 0.15 -9.20 -12.94
C ILE A 108 1.21 -10.31 -12.79
N ASN A 109 1.94 -10.32 -11.69
CA ASN A 109 2.96 -11.33 -11.43
C ASN A 109 2.37 -12.75 -11.36
N SER A 110 1.26 -12.92 -10.61
CA SER A 110 0.55 -14.20 -10.56
C SER A 110 -0.02 -14.58 -11.93
N SER A 111 -0.58 -13.64 -12.68
CA SER A 111 -1.08 -13.91 -14.04
C SER A 111 0.04 -14.42 -14.95
N ASN A 112 1.19 -13.77 -14.94
CA ASN A 112 2.35 -14.19 -15.74
C ASN A 112 2.85 -15.57 -15.33
N LYS A 113 2.95 -15.84 -14.03
CA LYS A 113 3.38 -17.12 -13.47
C LYS A 113 2.51 -18.29 -13.97
N TYR A 114 1.20 -18.05 -14.12
CA TYR A 114 0.25 -19.05 -14.57
C TYR A 114 -0.13 -18.93 -16.07
N GLY A 115 0.64 -18.18 -16.86
CA GLY A 115 0.48 -18.05 -18.33
C GLY A 115 -0.84 -17.38 -18.74
N ARG A 116 -1.38 -16.48 -17.92
CA ARG A 116 -2.67 -15.82 -18.17
C ARG A 116 -2.49 -14.42 -18.76
N LYS A 117 -3.42 -14.04 -19.61
CA LYS A 117 -3.51 -12.67 -20.11
C LYS A 117 -4.29 -11.81 -19.14
N VAL A 118 -3.80 -10.60 -18.89
CA VAL A 118 -4.47 -9.58 -18.07
C VAL A 118 -5.21 -8.62 -18.99
N VAL A 119 -6.48 -8.40 -18.70
CA VAL A 119 -7.30 -7.35 -19.32
C VAL A 119 -7.67 -6.37 -18.22
N VAL A 120 -7.52 -5.10 -18.51
CA VAL A 120 -7.74 -4.01 -17.56
C VAL A 120 -9.00 -3.26 -17.93
N GLU A 121 -9.89 -3.10 -16.95
CA GLU A 121 -11.14 -2.35 -17.10
C GLU A 121 -11.22 -1.19 -16.08
N GLY A 122 -11.87 -0.10 -16.48
CA GLY A 122 -12.03 1.11 -15.68
C GLY A 122 -10.96 2.18 -15.97
N ARG A 123 -11.43 3.45 -16.12
CA ARG A 123 -10.57 4.59 -16.50
C ARG A 123 -9.34 4.73 -15.60
N SER A 124 -9.52 4.70 -14.30
CA SER A 124 -8.43 4.88 -13.34
C SER A 124 -7.40 3.76 -13.46
N MET A 125 -7.86 2.51 -13.63
CA MET A 125 -6.98 1.36 -13.78
C MET A 125 -6.14 1.45 -15.05
N VAL A 126 -6.76 1.82 -16.18
CA VAL A 126 -6.06 2.03 -17.45
C VAL A 126 -5.01 3.13 -17.32
N MET A 127 -5.30 4.24 -16.64
CA MET A 127 -4.34 5.34 -16.43
C MET A 127 -3.09 4.89 -15.65
N PHE A 128 -3.26 4.04 -14.64
CA PHE A 128 -2.13 3.59 -13.81
C PHE A 128 -1.27 2.50 -14.47
N ILE A 129 -1.86 1.67 -15.32
CA ILE A 129 -1.17 0.50 -15.92
C ILE A 129 -0.61 0.81 -17.31
N SER A 130 -1.23 1.73 -18.06
CA SER A 130 -0.71 2.10 -19.37
C SER A 130 0.63 2.82 -19.24
N PRO A 131 1.71 2.34 -19.87
CA PRO A 131 2.93 3.10 -19.92
C PRO A 131 2.62 4.45 -20.58
N LYS A 132 3.00 5.54 -19.94
CA LYS A 132 2.98 6.85 -20.60
C LYS A 132 3.80 6.68 -21.88
N ALA A 133 3.14 6.78 -23.03
CA ALA A 133 3.87 6.88 -24.29
C ALA A 133 4.83 8.06 -24.11
N SER A 134 6.12 7.75 -24.01
CA SER A 134 7.17 8.77 -24.07
C SER A 134 7.07 9.38 -25.45
N LYS A 135 6.60 10.63 -25.50
CA LYS A 135 6.77 11.48 -26.69
C LYS A 135 8.19 11.96 -26.72
#